data_dd9cda08708f62273900aa468d3c3760
#
_entry.id   dd9cda08708f62273900aa468d3c3760
#
_cell.length_a   1.000
_cell.length_b   1.000
_cell.length_c   1.000
_cell.angle_alpha   90.00
_cell.angle_beta   90.00
_cell.angle_gamma   90.00
#
_symmetry.space_group_name_H-M   'P 1'
#
loop_
_entity.id
_entity.type
_entity.pdbx_description
1 polymer ?
#
loop_
_entity_poly.entity_id
_entity_poly.type
_entity_poly.pdbx_seq_one_letter_code
_entity_poly.pdbx_strand_id
1 'polypeptide(L)'
;NFQKLRFFIDNAVEWLEFDLFTLNAEQFQLLWLCLQRDNLLGGIPKKVKAESVQEEEQVTKRLYKDYSAFKTALWQDLCANHPDQDKLHLYKKSQKLLDRFLFVLFSEDKGLLPPNTLRGILTDWKKLIELDEHRPLYERCQKYFGYLNTGQKGAKDGHPLAQQYAA
;
A
#
# COMPACT_ATOMS: atom_id res chain seq x y z
N ASN A 1 -10.02 28.32 11.85
CA ASN A 1 -8.66 27.87 11.65
C ASN A 1 -8.33 27.97 10.16
N PHE A 2 -7.47 28.93 9.79
CA PHE A 2 -7.10 29.20 8.38
C PHE A 2 -5.90 28.37 7.91
N GLN A 3 -5.62 27.26 8.56
CA GLN A 3 -4.48 26.41 8.23
C GLN A 3 -4.73 25.58 6.97
N LYS A 4 -5.95 25.11 6.78
CA LYS A 4 -6.30 24.22 5.68
C LYS A 4 -7.24 24.90 4.69
N LEU A 5 -6.87 24.86 3.42
CA LEU A 5 -7.69 25.26 2.27
C LEU A 5 -8.21 24.03 1.56
N ARG A 6 -9.52 23.94 1.34
CA ARG A 6 -10.14 22.89 0.52
C ARG A 6 -10.71 23.51 -0.75
N PHE A 7 -10.28 22.99 -1.86
CA PHE A 7 -10.74 23.41 -3.18
C PHE A 7 -11.60 22.32 -3.81
N PHE A 8 -12.88 22.62 -4.04
CA PHE A 8 -13.87 21.72 -4.60
C PHE A 8 -14.05 22.00 -6.09
N ILE A 9 -14.05 20.95 -6.91
CA ILE A 9 -14.26 21.03 -8.35
C ILE A 9 -15.48 20.18 -8.71
N ASP A 10 -16.53 20.80 -9.21
CA ASP A 10 -17.77 20.21 -9.72
C ASP A 10 -18.65 19.47 -8.70
N ASN A 11 -18.17 19.01 -7.56
CA ASN A 11 -18.95 18.36 -6.52
C ASN A 11 -18.43 18.71 -5.12
N ALA A 12 -19.22 18.41 -4.09
CA ALA A 12 -18.88 18.67 -2.69
C ALA A 12 -18.25 17.44 -1.97
N VAL A 13 -18.02 16.36 -2.70
CA VAL A 13 -17.53 15.08 -2.13
C VAL A 13 -16.01 14.97 -2.24
N GLU A 14 -15.46 15.44 -3.35
CA GLU A 14 -14.03 15.39 -3.66
C GLU A 14 -13.43 16.79 -3.59
N TRP A 15 -12.29 16.92 -2.94
CA TRP A 15 -11.57 18.18 -2.80
C TRP A 15 -10.06 17.98 -2.85
N LEU A 16 -9.35 19.03 -3.26
CA LEU A 16 -7.92 19.16 -3.01
C LEU A 16 -7.75 19.88 -1.68
N GLU A 17 -6.95 19.33 -0.77
CA GLU A 17 -6.63 19.94 0.51
C GLU A 17 -5.19 20.42 0.52
N PHE A 18 -4.99 21.67 0.95
CA PHE A 18 -3.69 22.29 1.09
C PHE A 18 -3.52 22.75 2.53
N ASP A 19 -2.42 22.34 3.18
CA ASP A 19 -1.98 22.94 4.43
C ASP A 19 -1.12 24.17 4.11
N LEU A 20 -1.68 25.36 4.35
CA LEU A 20 -1.07 26.61 3.92
C LEU A 20 0.24 26.95 4.63
N PHE A 21 0.53 26.32 5.79
CA PHE A 21 1.74 26.54 6.56
C PHE A 21 2.87 25.57 6.20
N THR A 22 2.55 24.45 5.54
CA THR A 22 3.51 23.38 5.21
C THR A 22 3.57 23.07 3.71
N LEU A 23 3.12 24.00 2.85
CA LEU A 23 3.15 23.84 1.39
C LEU A 23 4.58 23.63 0.89
N ASN A 24 4.81 22.54 0.18
CA ASN A 24 6.01 22.39 -0.62
C ASN A 24 5.85 23.08 -2.01
N ALA A 25 6.94 23.13 -2.78
CA ALA A 25 6.94 23.83 -4.08
C ALA A 25 5.92 23.24 -5.06
N GLU A 26 5.76 21.93 -5.11
CA GLU A 26 4.81 21.23 -6.00
C GLU A 26 3.35 21.50 -5.60
N GLN A 27 3.07 21.44 -4.30
CA GLN A 27 1.75 21.78 -3.78
C GLN A 27 1.38 23.25 -4.03
N PHE A 28 2.36 24.15 -3.89
CA PHE A 28 2.16 25.55 -4.22
C PHE A 28 1.89 25.77 -5.72
N GLN A 29 2.61 25.08 -6.60
CA GLN A 29 2.35 25.14 -8.02
C GLN A 29 0.94 24.66 -8.38
N LEU A 30 0.49 23.54 -7.77
CA LEU A 30 -0.86 23.03 -7.97
C LEU A 30 -1.91 24.01 -7.44
N LEU A 31 -1.70 24.59 -6.26
CA LEU A 31 -2.57 25.61 -5.69
C LEU A 31 -2.66 26.84 -6.60
N TRP A 32 -1.53 27.33 -7.09
CA TRP A 32 -1.46 28.44 -8.05
C TRP A 32 -2.21 28.10 -9.35
N LEU A 33 -1.96 26.91 -9.89
CA LEU A 33 -2.63 26.44 -11.11
C LEU A 33 -4.15 26.42 -10.96
N CYS A 34 -4.65 26.00 -9.78
CA CYS A 34 -6.08 25.94 -9.50
C CYS A 34 -6.72 27.30 -9.22
N LEU A 35 -6.01 28.24 -8.56
CA LEU A 35 -6.63 29.46 -8.04
C LEU A 35 -6.31 30.72 -8.86
N GLN A 36 -5.35 30.68 -9.79
CA GLN A 36 -5.08 31.80 -10.66
C GLN A 36 -6.35 32.13 -11.47
N ARG A 37 -6.70 33.42 -11.52
CA ARG A 37 -7.93 33.90 -12.16
C ARG A 37 -8.11 33.40 -13.59
N ASP A 38 -7.10 33.53 -14.43
CA ASP A 38 -7.18 33.18 -15.85
C ASP A 38 -7.31 31.67 -16.05
N ASN A 39 -6.66 30.88 -15.19
CA ASN A 39 -6.81 29.43 -15.16
C ASN A 39 -8.20 28.98 -14.74
N LEU A 40 -8.77 29.63 -13.71
CA LEU A 40 -10.14 29.38 -13.27
C LEU A 40 -11.15 29.66 -14.39
N LEU A 41 -11.03 30.83 -15.03
CA LEU A 41 -11.90 31.24 -16.13
C LEU A 41 -11.70 30.36 -17.37
N GLY A 42 -10.46 29.89 -17.61
CA GLY A 42 -10.12 28.98 -18.69
C GLY A 42 -10.47 27.51 -18.45
N GLY A 43 -11.01 27.18 -17.27
CA GLY A 43 -11.43 25.81 -16.93
C GLY A 43 -10.27 24.85 -16.68
N ILE A 44 -9.08 25.34 -16.39
CA ILE A 44 -7.89 24.52 -16.11
C ILE A 44 -8.11 23.54 -14.95
N PRO A 45 -8.72 23.93 -13.80
CA PRO A 45 -8.97 22.99 -12.69
C PRO A 45 -9.78 21.77 -13.11
N LYS A 46 -10.76 21.94 -14.00
CA LYS A 46 -11.57 20.83 -14.52
C LYS A 46 -10.72 19.89 -15.39
N LYS A 47 -9.82 20.41 -16.19
CA LYS A 47 -8.89 19.60 -17.00
C LYS A 47 -7.94 18.81 -16.12
N VAL A 48 -7.35 19.45 -15.10
CA VAL A 48 -6.46 18.78 -14.12
C VAL A 48 -7.20 17.65 -13.40
N LYS A 49 -8.46 17.88 -12.99
CA LYS A 49 -9.28 16.82 -12.39
C LYS A 49 -9.51 15.66 -13.35
N ALA A 50 -9.88 15.95 -14.59
CA ALA A 50 -10.13 14.92 -15.61
C ALA A 50 -8.89 14.07 -15.89
N GLU A 51 -7.71 14.72 -16.01
CA GLU A 51 -6.42 14.04 -16.18
C GLU A 51 -6.08 13.17 -14.98
N SER A 52 -6.28 13.66 -13.74
CA SER A 52 -6.07 12.90 -12.51
C SER A 52 -6.94 11.65 -12.45
N VAL A 53 -8.23 11.76 -12.77
CA VAL A 53 -9.15 10.60 -12.82
C VAL A 53 -8.70 9.60 -13.87
N GLN A 54 -8.25 10.06 -15.03
CA GLN A 54 -7.74 9.18 -16.08
C GLN A 54 -6.46 8.45 -15.66
N GLU A 55 -5.55 9.13 -14.96
CA GLU A 55 -4.36 8.49 -14.40
C GLU A 55 -4.69 7.44 -13.35
N GLU A 56 -5.62 7.74 -12.42
CA GLU A 56 -6.09 6.78 -11.42
C GLU A 56 -6.67 5.52 -12.06
N GLU A 57 -7.47 5.67 -13.13
CA GLU A 57 -7.97 4.52 -13.88
C GLU A 57 -6.86 3.68 -14.52
N GLN A 58 -5.84 4.33 -15.08
CA GLN A 58 -4.70 3.63 -15.68
C GLN A 58 -3.88 2.88 -14.64
N VAL A 59 -3.61 3.51 -13.48
CA VAL A 59 -2.92 2.87 -12.35
C VAL A 59 -3.72 1.67 -11.85
N THR A 60 -5.04 1.82 -11.69
CA THR A 60 -5.94 0.74 -11.28
C THR A 60 -5.92 -0.41 -12.29
N LYS A 61 -5.98 -0.15 -13.58
CA LYS A 61 -5.91 -1.16 -14.64
C LYS A 61 -4.57 -1.91 -14.62
N ARG A 62 -3.45 -1.21 -14.42
CA ARG A 62 -2.12 -1.84 -14.27
C ARG A 62 -2.06 -2.73 -13.04
N LEU A 63 -2.50 -2.22 -11.88
CA LEU A 63 -2.56 -2.99 -10.64
C LEU A 63 -3.36 -4.27 -10.81
N TYR A 64 -4.53 -4.19 -11.44
CA TYR A 64 -5.37 -5.35 -11.71
C TYR A 64 -4.68 -6.38 -12.62
N LYS A 65 -3.99 -5.91 -13.66
CA LYS A 65 -3.23 -6.78 -14.57
C LYS A 65 -2.10 -7.50 -13.82
N ASP A 66 -1.30 -6.77 -13.06
CA ASP A 66 -0.16 -7.31 -12.33
C ASP A 66 -0.62 -8.26 -11.20
N TYR A 67 -1.68 -7.88 -10.48
CA TYR A 67 -2.32 -8.73 -9.46
C TYR A 67 -2.80 -10.05 -10.07
N SER A 68 -3.51 -10.00 -11.19
CA SER A 68 -4.04 -11.20 -11.84
C SER A 68 -2.93 -12.11 -12.37
N ALA A 69 -1.88 -11.54 -12.95
CA ALA A 69 -0.73 -12.29 -13.41
C ALA A 69 0.00 -12.96 -12.25
N PHE A 70 0.26 -12.23 -11.17
CA PHE A 70 0.92 -12.77 -9.98
C PHE A 70 0.07 -13.85 -9.29
N LYS A 71 -1.25 -13.63 -9.17
CA LYS A 71 -2.17 -14.61 -8.62
C LYS A 71 -2.15 -15.92 -9.39
N THR A 72 -2.14 -15.84 -10.72
CA THR A 72 -2.09 -17.00 -11.59
C THR A 72 -0.77 -17.75 -11.44
N ALA A 73 0.36 -17.04 -11.44
CA ALA A 73 1.67 -17.63 -11.26
C ALA A 73 1.80 -18.33 -9.90
N LEU A 74 1.38 -17.66 -8.82
CA LEU A 74 1.39 -18.23 -7.47
C LEU A 74 0.52 -19.49 -7.37
N TRP A 75 -0.68 -19.46 -7.96
CA TRP A 75 -1.56 -20.62 -7.96
C TRP A 75 -0.97 -21.79 -8.75
N GLN A 76 -0.37 -21.53 -9.91
CA GLN A 76 0.29 -22.56 -10.72
C GLN A 76 1.47 -23.19 -9.98
N ASP A 77 2.29 -22.38 -9.33
CA ASP A 77 3.41 -22.85 -8.51
C ASP A 77 2.92 -23.71 -7.33
N LEU A 78 1.88 -23.27 -6.63
CA LEU A 78 1.27 -24.06 -5.56
C LEU A 78 0.71 -25.40 -6.06
N CYS A 79 0.07 -25.44 -7.24
CA CYS A 79 -0.43 -26.69 -7.83
C CYS A 79 0.71 -27.61 -8.24
N ALA A 80 1.82 -27.08 -8.75
CA ALA A 80 2.97 -27.88 -9.14
C ALA A 80 3.67 -28.52 -7.92
N ASN A 81 3.78 -27.77 -6.83
CA ASN A 81 4.42 -28.26 -5.59
C ASN A 81 3.51 -29.10 -4.69
N HIS A 82 2.20 -29.07 -4.91
CA HIS A 82 1.21 -29.83 -4.13
C HIS A 82 0.20 -30.55 -5.04
N PRO A 83 0.64 -31.55 -5.83
CA PRO A 83 -0.21 -32.23 -6.82
C PRO A 83 -1.40 -32.97 -6.20
N ASP A 84 -1.26 -33.42 -4.94
CA ASP A 84 -2.27 -34.19 -4.21
C ASP A 84 -3.37 -33.31 -3.59
N GLN A 85 -3.25 -31.98 -3.66
CA GLN A 85 -4.22 -31.07 -3.06
C GLN A 85 -5.25 -30.58 -4.09
N ASP A 86 -6.47 -30.33 -3.61
CA ASP A 86 -7.53 -29.75 -4.44
C ASP A 86 -7.13 -28.39 -5.00
N LYS A 87 -7.17 -28.25 -6.32
CA LYS A 87 -6.80 -27.03 -7.03
C LYS A 87 -7.61 -25.81 -6.63
N LEU A 88 -8.89 -26.00 -6.31
CA LEU A 88 -9.77 -24.91 -5.85
C LEU A 88 -9.36 -24.45 -4.45
N HIS A 89 -8.96 -25.38 -3.58
CA HIS A 89 -8.44 -25.07 -2.26
C HIS A 89 -7.15 -24.25 -2.39
N LEU A 90 -6.20 -24.65 -3.21
CA LEU A 90 -4.96 -23.93 -3.47
C LEU A 90 -5.22 -22.52 -4.06
N TYR A 91 -6.19 -22.39 -4.96
CA TYR A 91 -6.60 -21.09 -5.49
C TYR A 91 -7.10 -20.15 -4.40
N LYS A 92 -7.97 -20.62 -3.50
CA LYS A 92 -8.46 -19.84 -2.36
C LYS A 92 -7.32 -19.44 -1.40
N LYS A 93 -6.32 -20.32 -1.21
CA LYS A 93 -5.15 -20.02 -0.38
C LYS A 93 -4.25 -18.95 -1.02
N SER A 94 -4.00 -19.03 -2.32
CA SER A 94 -3.23 -18.01 -3.05
C SER A 94 -3.92 -16.64 -2.97
N GLN A 95 -5.24 -16.61 -3.17
CA GLN A 95 -6.01 -15.37 -3.03
C GLN A 95 -5.90 -14.79 -1.63
N LYS A 96 -6.13 -15.59 -0.59
CA LYS A 96 -6.04 -15.14 0.81
C LYS A 96 -4.65 -14.61 1.17
N LEU A 97 -3.60 -15.18 0.60
CA LEU A 97 -2.24 -14.69 0.81
C LEU A 97 -2.04 -13.32 0.17
N LEU A 98 -2.48 -13.15 -1.08
CA LEU A 98 -2.41 -11.88 -1.80
C LEU A 98 -3.21 -10.78 -1.11
N ASP A 99 -4.42 -11.09 -0.66
CA ASP A 99 -5.27 -10.13 0.06
C ASP A 99 -4.59 -9.63 1.35
N ARG A 100 -3.85 -10.49 2.05
CA ARG A 100 -3.05 -10.10 3.22
C ARG A 100 -1.92 -9.13 2.85
N PHE A 101 -1.19 -9.40 1.78
CA PHE A 101 -0.16 -8.49 1.30
C PHE A 101 -0.73 -7.15 0.88
N LEU A 102 -1.81 -7.14 0.12
CA LEU A 102 -2.49 -5.91 -0.29
C LEU A 102 -2.99 -5.11 0.91
N PHE A 103 -3.57 -5.78 1.92
CA PHE A 103 -3.98 -5.13 3.15
C PHE A 103 -2.82 -4.43 3.86
N VAL A 104 -1.68 -5.11 4.00
CA VAL A 104 -0.50 -4.53 4.66
C VAL A 104 0.04 -3.35 3.85
N LEU A 105 0.24 -3.50 2.54
CA LEU A 105 0.75 -2.43 1.67
C LEU A 105 -0.16 -1.21 1.69
N PHE A 106 -1.48 -1.42 1.61
CA PHE A 106 -2.46 -0.33 1.71
C PHE A 106 -2.42 0.35 3.08
N SER A 107 -2.29 -0.42 4.16
CA SER A 107 -2.21 0.12 5.52
C SER A 107 -0.92 0.89 5.77
N GLU A 108 0.21 0.47 5.18
CA GLU A 108 1.47 1.22 5.17
C GLU A 108 1.31 2.56 4.42
N ASP A 109 0.68 2.54 3.24
CA ASP A 109 0.43 3.73 2.43
C ASP A 109 -0.47 4.76 3.15
N LYS A 110 -1.47 4.27 3.88
CA LYS A 110 -2.37 5.11 4.69
C LYS A 110 -1.80 5.53 6.05
N GLY A 111 -0.58 5.13 6.37
CA GLY A 111 0.06 5.46 7.66
C GLY A 111 -0.58 4.75 8.86
N LEU A 112 -1.37 3.69 8.63
CA LEU A 112 -1.95 2.85 9.69
C LEU A 112 -0.93 1.83 10.24
N LEU A 113 0.06 1.49 9.45
CA LEU A 113 1.20 0.66 9.80
C LEU A 113 2.51 1.39 9.50
N PRO A 114 3.61 1.04 10.18
CA PRO A 114 4.93 1.60 9.86
C PRO A 114 5.30 1.36 8.39
N PRO A 115 5.87 2.36 7.70
CA PRO A 115 6.19 2.25 6.28
C PRO A 115 7.29 1.21 6.02
N ASN A 116 7.22 0.56 4.88
CA ASN A 116 8.22 -0.41 4.40
C ASN A 116 8.42 -1.65 5.29
N THR A 117 7.47 -2.05 6.09
CA THR A 117 7.59 -3.23 6.97
C THR A 117 7.81 -4.51 6.18
N LEU A 118 7.01 -4.76 5.13
CA LEU A 118 7.20 -5.93 4.27
C LEU A 118 8.55 -5.94 3.58
N ARG A 119 9.02 -4.78 3.13
CA ARG A 119 10.34 -4.62 2.52
C ARG A 119 11.45 -4.89 3.54
N GLY A 120 11.27 -4.43 4.79
CA GLY A 120 12.17 -4.72 5.92
C GLY A 120 12.28 -6.21 6.19
N ILE A 121 11.15 -6.92 6.29
CA ILE A 121 11.11 -8.37 6.48
C ILE A 121 11.90 -9.11 5.37
N LEU A 122 11.74 -8.69 4.12
CA LEU A 122 12.46 -9.27 2.99
C LEU A 122 13.96 -8.97 3.05
N THR A 123 14.34 -7.76 3.41
CA THR A 123 15.75 -7.36 3.54
C THR A 123 16.45 -8.13 4.66
N ASP A 124 15.80 -8.26 5.81
CA ASP A 124 16.34 -9.01 6.94
C ASP A 124 16.41 -10.52 6.65
N TRP A 125 15.45 -11.06 5.91
CA TRP A 125 15.50 -12.44 5.46
C TRP A 125 16.69 -12.68 4.52
N LYS A 126 16.97 -11.78 3.58
CA LYS A 126 18.13 -11.88 2.69
C LYS A 126 19.45 -11.89 3.47
N LYS A 127 19.61 -10.99 4.46
CA LYS A 127 20.80 -10.96 5.33
C LYS A 127 21.00 -12.24 6.10
N LEU A 128 19.93 -12.90 6.57
CA LEU A 128 20.05 -14.18 7.28
C LEU A 128 20.47 -15.32 6.37
N ILE A 129 20.01 -15.33 5.11
CA ILE A 129 20.51 -16.29 4.11
C ILE A 129 22.00 -16.09 3.86
N GLU A 130 22.47 -14.86 3.79
CA GLU A 130 23.91 -14.54 3.64
C GLU A 130 24.73 -15.03 4.84
N LEU A 131 24.11 -15.20 6.01
CA LEU A 131 24.72 -15.75 7.25
C LEU A 131 24.48 -17.25 7.44
N ASP A 132 24.11 -17.97 6.37
CA ASP A 132 23.78 -19.41 6.38
C ASP A 132 22.57 -19.80 7.29
N GLU A 133 21.79 -18.82 7.75
CA GLU A 133 20.56 -19.09 8.50
C GLU A 133 19.35 -19.26 7.55
N HIS A 134 19.12 -20.47 7.07
CA HIS A 134 18.01 -20.78 6.17
C HIS A 134 16.68 -20.94 6.93
N ARG A 135 15.88 -19.89 6.92
CA ARG A 135 14.47 -19.95 7.36
C ARG A 135 13.54 -19.59 6.21
N PRO A 136 12.42 -20.31 6.01
CA PRO A 136 11.45 -19.97 4.99
C PRO A 136 10.92 -18.54 5.15
N LEU A 137 10.95 -17.75 4.08
CA LEU A 137 10.43 -16.38 4.08
C LEU A 137 8.97 -16.30 4.56
N TYR A 138 8.16 -17.28 4.14
CA TYR A 138 6.74 -17.33 4.50
C TYR A 138 6.52 -17.42 6.02
N GLU A 139 7.34 -18.14 6.77
CA GLU A 139 7.22 -18.22 8.23
C GLU A 139 7.39 -16.85 8.89
N ARG A 140 8.25 -15.99 8.37
CA ARG A 140 8.42 -14.61 8.84
C ARG A 140 7.21 -13.76 8.53
N CYS A 141 6.69 -13.84 7.31
CA CYS A 141 5.44 -13.17 6.94
C CYS A 141 4.27 -13.67 7.79
N GLN A 142 4.20 -14.98 8.07
CA GLN A 142 3.16 -15.57 8.90
C GLN A 142 3.19 -15.05 10.34
N LYS A 143 4.39 -14.90 10.93
CA LYS A 143 4.54 -14.27 12.25
C LYS A 143 4.01 -12.84 12.24
N TYR A 144 4.38 -12.06 11.24
CA TYR A 144 3.91 -10.68 11.12
C TYR A 144 2.38 -10.61 10.96
N PHE A 145 1.79 -11.43 10.11
CA PHE A 145 0.33 -11.54 9.99
C PHE A 145 -0.34 -11.99 11.31
N GLY A 146 0.33 -12.85 12.08
CA GLY A 146 -0.11 -13.24 13.42
C GLY A 146 -0.18 -12.03 14.35
N TYR A 147 0.84 -11.18 14.38
CA TYR A 147 0.84 -9.95 15.19
C TYR A 147 -0.29 -9.01 14.79
N LEU A 148 -0.52 -8.81 13.51
CA LEU A 148 -1.61 -7.96 13.03
C LEU A 148 -3.00 -8.49 13.41
N ASN A 149 -3.16 -9.83 13.47
CA ASN A 149 -4.44 -10.46 13.78
C ASN A 149 -4.75 -10.48 15.27
N THR A 150 -3.77 -10.74 16.13
CA THR A 150 -3.99 -10.98 17.57
C THR A 150 -3.60 -9.80 18.45
N GLY A 151 -2.92 -8.80 17.87
CA GLY A 151 -2.25 -7.77 18.62
C GLY A 151 -1.09 -8.34 19.47
N GLN A 152 -0.24 -7.46 19.96
CA GLN A 152 0.85 -7.87 20.84
C GLN A 152 0.39 -7.79 22.30
N LYS A 153 0.08 -8.91 22.91
CA LYS A 153 -0.04 -8.98 24.36
C LYS A 153 1.37 -8.93 24.94
N GLY A 154 1.76 -7.73 25.40
CA GLY A 154 2.93 -7.46 26.23
C GLY A 154 4.20 -8.21 25.79
N ALA A 155 5.04 -7.60 24.98
CA ALA A 155 6.40 -8.09 24.79
C ALA A 155 7.18 -8.00 26.11
N LYS A 156 7.05 -9.00 26.96
CA LYS A 156 7.89 -9.15 28.16
C LYS A 156 9.30 -9.63 27.81
N ASP A 157 9.51 -10.15 26.62
CA ASP A 157 10.78 -10.73 26.21
C ASP A 157 11.32 -9.90 25.05
N GLY A 158 12.35 -9.12 25.30
CA GLY A 158 13.06 -8.18 24.45
C GLY A 158 13.40 -8.62 22.99
N HIS A 159 12.43 -9.17 22.30
CA HIS A 159 12.58 -9.59 20.91
C HIS A 159 12.66 -8.33 20.03
N PRO A 160 13.71 -8.14 19.23
CA PRO A 160 13.92 -6.91 18.43
C PRO A 160 12.73 -6.54 17.53
N LEU A 161 11.99 -7.52 17.02
CA LEU A 161 10.79 -7.30 16.22
C LEU A 161 9.61 -6.72 17.04
N ALA A 162 9.56 -7.00 18.34
CA ALA A 162 8.53 -6.50 19.23
C ALA A 162 8.67 -4.99 19.48
N GLN A 163 9.91 -4.50 19.55
CA GLN A 163 10.20 -3.06 19.71
C GLN A 163 10.01 -2.27 18.41
N GLN A 164 10.22 -2.91 17.27
CA GLN A 164 10.11 -2.26 15.96
C GLN A 164 8.66 -2.03 15.53
N TYR A 165 7.71 -2.81 16.05
CA TYR A 165 6.28 -2.76 15.68
C TYR A 165 5.35 -2.35 16.84
N ALA A 166 5.90 -1.96 17.97
CA ALA A 166 5.18 -1.40 19.11
C ALA A 166 5.19 0.13 19.00
N ALA A 167 4.31 0.67 18.14
CA ALA A 167 3.99 2.10 18.10
C ALA A 167 2.50 2.29 18.33
#